data_e8ffd25fd656125133717d7e0d34e671
#
_entry.id   e8ffd25fd656125133717d7e0d34e671
#
_cell.length_a   1.000
_cell.length_b   1.000
_cell.length_c   1.000
_cell.angle_alpha   90.00
_cell.angle_beta   90.00
_cell.angle_gamma   90.00
#
_symmetry.space_group_name_H-M   'P 1'
#
loop_
_entity.id
_entity.type
_entity.pdbx_description
1 polymer ?
#
loop_
_entity_poly.entity_id
_entity_poly.type
_entity_poly.pdbx_seq_one_letter_code
_entity_poly.pdbx_strand_id
1 'polypeptide(L)'
;MNYEKDITLTLGQPPSLNKFYAGKHWTYRKRLGDEYKKQVKQLLENFDCFTISNFSLSISYNSRYDCDNSILCSKFVADALVEKGFVADYSTKYYKSLRICYDENLPKGVYVVKIKYND
;
A
#
# COMPACT_ATOMS: atom_id res chain seq x y z
N MET A 1 -11.28 14.63 -7.58
CA MET A 1 -11.94 14.43 -6.28
C MET A 1 -11.10 15.07 -5.20
N ASN A 2 -11.73 15.81 -4.31
CA ASN A 2 -11.05 16.46 -3.19
C ASN A 2 -11.07 15.58 -1.95
N TYR A 3 -9.91 15.42 -1.32
CA TYR A 3 -9.78 14.67 -0.07
C TYR A 3 -9.44 15.64 1.06
N GLU A 4 -10.10 15.46 2.21
CA GLU A 4 -9.94 16.36 3.35
C GLU A 4 -8.80 15.96 4.27
N LYS A 5 -8.41 14.68 4.25
CA LYS A 5 -7.44 14.11 5.18
C LYS A 5 -6.41 13.27 4.46
N ASP A 6 -5.26 13.11 5.07
CA ASP A 6 -4.26 12.16 4.57
C ASP A 6 -3.48 11.50 5.71
N ILE A 7 -2.93 10.34 5.40
CA ILE A 7 -2.00 9.59 6.24
C ILE A 7 -0.80 9.27 5.37
N THR A 8 0.40 9.48 5.89
CA THR A 8 1.62 9.12 5.18
C THR A 8 2.32 7.98 5.91
N LEU A 9 2.62 6.92 5.16
CA LEU A 9 3.36 5.76 5.66
C LEU A 9 4.68 5.66 4.92
N THR A 10 5.75 5.36 5.66
CA THR A 10 7.06 5.08 5.07
C THR A 10 7.33 3.59 5.23
N LEU A 11 7.47 2.91 4.11
CA LEU A 11 7.56 1.45 4.04
C LEU A 11 8.87 1.02 3.37
N GLY A 12 9.25 -0.22 3.59
CA GLY A 12 10.33 -0.87 2.86
C GLY A 12 9.85 -1.35 1.49
N GLN A 13 10.76 -2.00 0.78
CA GLN A 13 10.49 -2.52 -0.55
C GLN A 13 9.54 -3.72 -0.48
N PRO A 14 8.45 -3.72 -1.27
CA PRO A 14 7.57 -4.88 -1.34
C PRO A 14 8.20 -5.98 -2.20
N PRO A 15 7.65 -7.20 -2.18
CA PRO A 15 7.98 -8.18 -3.21
C PRO A 15 7.69 -7.61 -4.60
N SER A 16 8.52 -7.89 -5.59
CA SER A 16 8.21 -7.48 -6.95
C SER A 16 7.06 -8.32 -7.49
N LEU A 17 6.27 -7.74 -8.39
CA LEU A 17 5.15 -8.45 -9.00
C LEU A 17 5.64 -9.72 -9.70
N ASN A 18 6.74 -9.63 -10.44
CA ASN A 18 7.30 -10.78 -11.15
C ASN A 18 7.74 -11.89 -10.19
N LYS A 19 8.47 -11.56 -9.13
CA LYS A 19 8.89 -12.55 -8.13
C LYS A 19 7.71 -13.17 -7.40
N PHE A 20 6.72 -12.35 -7.07
CA PHE A 20 5.55 -12.80 -6.32
C PHE A 20 4.78 -13.89 -7.09
N TYR A 21 4.68 -13.75 -8.42
CA TYR A 21 3.92 -14.68 -9.25
C TYR A 21 4.78 -15.66 -10.06
N ALA A 22 6.10 -15.68 -9.88
CA ALA A 22 7.04 -16.46 -10.71
C ALA A 22 7.08 -17.95 -10.31
N GLY A 23 6.00 -18.68 -10.56
CA GLY A 23 5.94 -20.13 -10.34
C GLY A 23 6.13 -20.59 -8.91
N LYS A 24 6.02 -19.68 -7.96
CA LYS A 24 6.16 -20.01 -6.54
C LYS A 24 4.88 -20.60 -5.97
N HIS A 25 5.05 -21.49 -4.99
CA HIS A 25 3.92 -22.07 -4.28
C HIS A 25 3.10 -20.96 -3.58
N TRP A 26 1.78 -21.14 -3.51
CA TRP A 26 0.89 -20.13 -2.91
C TRP A 26 1.23 -19.82 -1.45
N THR A 27 1.75 -20.80 -0.68
CA THR A 27 2.15 -20.57 0.71
C THR A 27 3.32 -19.59 0.81
N TYR A 28 4.25 -19.64 -0.14
CA TYR A 28 5.35 -18.68 -0.21
C TYR A 28 4.82 -17.27 -0.48
N ARG A 29 3.91 -17.14 -1.44
CA ARG A 29 3.28 -15.84 -1.75
C ARG A 29 2.52 -15.28 -0.56
N LYS A 30 1.75 -16.14 0.10
CA LYS A 30 0.98 -15.75 1.28
C LYS A 30 1.90 -15.22 2.38
N ARG A 31 3.00 -15.92 2.63
CA ARG A 31 3.98 -15.51 3.66
C ARG A 31 4.58 -14.15 3.35
N LEU A 32 5.03 -13.92 2.11
CA LEU A 32 5.61 -12.63 1.71
C LEU A 32 4.60 -11.50 1.84
N GLY A 33 3.37 -11.72 1.40
CA GLY A 33 2.31 -10.75 1.50
C GLY A 33 1.95 -10.43 2.95
N ASP A 34 1.85 -11.45 3.78
CA ASP A 34 1.52 -11.29 5.20
C ASP A 34 2.62 -10.53 5.94
N GLU A 35 3.89 -10.80 5.63
CA GLU A 35 5.03 -10.08 6.22
C GLU A 35 4.99 -8.61 5.88
N TYR A 36 4.73 -8.26 4.63
CA TYR A 36 4.63 -6.87 4.20
C TYR A 36 3.41 -6.18 4.80
N LYS A 37 2.25 -6.84 4.80
CA LYS A 37 1.04 -6.30 5.42
C LYS A 37 1.22 -6.07 6.92
N LYS A 38 1.98 -6.92 7.59
CA LYS A 38 2.29 -6.74 9.01
C LYS A 38 3.01 -5.43 9.25
N GLN A 39 3.97 -5.08 8.40
CA GLN A 39 4.67 -3.79 8.47
C GLN A 39 3.69 -2.62 8.33
N VAL A 40 2.79 -2.71 7.34
CA VAL A 40 1.76 -1.68 7.12
C VAL A 40 0.85 -1.55 8.34
N LYS A 41 0.36 -2.68 8.85
CA LYS A 41 -0.55 -2.70 10.01
C LYS A 41 0.08 -2.12 11.25
N GLN A 42 1.37 -2.37 11.48
CA GLN A 42 2.10 -1.82 12.62
C GLN A 42 2.16 -0.29 12.55
N LEU A 43 2.36 0.26 11.36
CA LEU A 43 2.35 1.72 11.18
C LEU A 43 0.96 2.30 11.36
N LEU A 44 -0.07 1.59 10.91
CA LEU A 44 -1.46 2.04 11.07
C LEU A 44 -1.91 2.05 12.53
N GLU A 45 -1.25 1.27 13.40
CA GLU A 45 -1.54 1.29 14.84
C GLU A 45 -1.27 2.64 15.49
N ASN A 46 -0.45 3.50 14.86
CA ASN A 46 -0.20 4.86 15.35
C ASN A 46 -1.38 5.80 15.13
N PHE A 47 -2.40 5.36 14.43
CA PHE A 47 -3.59 6.15 14.12
C PHE A 47 -4.80 5.54 14.78
N ASP A 48 -5.69 6.38 15.30
CA ASP A 48 -6.95 5.91 15.86
C ASP A 48 -7.80 5.27 14.77
N CYS A 49 -8.51 4.21 15.11
CA CYS A 49 -9.42 3.57 14.18
C CYS A 49 -10.54 4.53 13.81
N PHE A 50 -10.73 4.75 12.52
CA PHE A 50 -11.76 5.64 11.99
C PHE A 50 -12.32 5.03 10.71
N THR A 51 -13.47 5.53 10.28
CA THR A 51 -14.14 5.03 9.08
C THR A 51 -13.74 5.87 7.88
N ILE A 52 -13.26 5.21 6.83
CA ILE A 52 -12.95 5.85 5.56
C ILE A 52 -14.09 5.58 4.59
N SER A 53 -14.71 6.63 4.05
CA SER A 53 -15.77 6.48 3.06
C SER A 53 -15.22 6.30 1.65
N ASN A 54 -14.10 6.96 1.34
CA ASN A 54 -13.40 6.76 0.07
C ASN A 54 -11.94 7.19 0.22
N PHE A 55 -11.07 6.61 -0.62
CA PHE A 55 -9.64 6.91 -0.54
C PHE A 55 -8.95 6.72 -1.88
N SER A 56 -7.77 7.32 -1.99
CA SER A 56 -6.84 7.12 -3.09
C SER A 56 -5.44 6.95 -2.53
N LEU A 57 -4.62 6.20 -3.23
CA LEU A 57 -3.22 5.99 -2.86
C LEU A 57 -2.29 6.72 -3.82
N SER A 58 -1.31 7.40 -3.26
CA SER A 58 -0.22 8.00 -4.01
C SER A 58 1.09 7.47 -3.46
N ILE A 59 1.84 6.74 -4.27
CA ILE A 59 3.06 6.06 -3.86
C ILE A 59 4.24 6.69 -4.58
N SER A 60 5.23 7.15 -3.81
CA SER A 60 6.52 7.58 -4.34
C SER A 60 7.56 6.58 -3.85
N TYR A 61 8.45 6.14 -4.72
CA TYR A 61 9.39 5.09 -4.34
C TYR A 61 10.75 5.25 -5.01
N ASN A 62 11.76 4.65 -4.39
CA ASN A 62 13.08 4.49 -4.99
C ASN A 62 13.53 3.04 -4.79
N SER A 63 13.56 2.28 -5.89
CA SER A 63 14.09 0.92 -5.91
C SER A 63 14.46 0.58 -7.35
N ARG A 64 15.01 -0.61 -7.56
CA ARG A 64 15.34 -1.10 -8.90
C ARG A 64 14.12 -1.56 -9.68
N TYR A 65 12.97 -1.65 -9.03
CA TYR A 65 11.74 -2.06 -9.70
C TYR A 65 11.21 -0.93 -10.58
N ASP A 66 10.62 -1.27 -11.72
CA ASP A 66 9.78 -0.34 -12.48
C ASP A 66 8.43 -0.18 -11.75
N CYS A 67 7.59 0.73 -12.25
CA CYS A 67 6.30 1.00 -11.60
C CYS A 67 5.42 -0.25 -11.55
N ASP A 68 5.42 -1.06 -12.60
CA ASP A 68 4.60 -2.26 -12.66
C ASP A 68 5.00 -3.28 -11.59
N ASN A 69 6.31 -3.45 -11.35
CA ASN A 69 6.79 -4.38 -10.34
C ASN A 69 6.64 -3.86 -8.91
N SER A 70 6.41 -2.56 -8.74
CA SER A 70 6.18 -1.93 -7.45
C SER A 70 4.72 -1.94 -7.01
N ILE A 71 3.81 -2.42 -7.85
CA ILE A 71 2.36 -2.29 -7.64
C ILE A 71 1.85 -3.07 -6.41
N LEU A 72 2.55 -4.11 -5.98
CA LEU A 72 2.13 -4.88 -4.81
C LEU A 72 2.12 -4.06 -3.52
N CYS A 73 2.90 -2.97 -3.45
CA CYS A 73 2.82 -2.04 -2.32
C CYS A 73 1.38 -1.54 -2.15
N SER A 74 0.74 -1.11 -3.24
CA SER A 74 -0.64 -0.61 -3.18
C SER A 74 -1.62 -1.69 -2.75
N LYS A 75 -1.46 -2.91 -3.26
CA LYS A 75 -2.33 -4.03 -2.89
C LYS A 75 -2.25 -4.32 -1.40
N PHE A 76 -1.06 -4.43 -0.86
CA PHE A 76 -0.89 -4.77 0.56
C PHE A 76 -1.33 -3.64 1.48
N VAL A 77 -1.17 -2.38 1.07
CA VAL A 77 -1.68 -1.23 1.84
C VAL A 77 -3.21 -1.27 1.86
N ALA A 78 -3.86 -1.46 0.71
CA ALA A 78 -5.32 -1.54 0.64
C ALA A 78 -5.85 -2.72 1.45
N ASP A 79 -5.22 -3.90 1.34
CA ASP A 79 -5.59 -5.08 2.13
C ASP A 79 -5.48 -4.78 3.64
N ALA A 80 -4.41 -4.11 4.07
CA ALA A 80 -4.21 -3.78 5.47
C ALA A 80 -5.27 -2.81 5.99
N LEU A 81 -5.66 -1.83 5.19
CA LEU A 81 -6.74 -0.90 5.58
C LEU A 81 -8.05 -1.63 5.82
N VAL A 82 -8.38 -2.59 4.97
CA VAL A 82 -9.59 -3.40 5.14
C VAL A 82 -9.46 -4.31 6.36
N GLU A 83 -8.35 -5.00 6.52
CA GLU A 83 -8.13 -5.95 7.62
C GLU A 83 -8.09 -5.25 8.98
N LYS A 84 -7.63 -4.00 9.05
CA LYS A 84 -7.63 -3.20 10.28
C LYS A 84 -8.97 -2.52 10.54
N GLY A 85 -9.92 -2.62 9.62
CA GLY A 85 -11.25 -2.05 9.80
C GLY A 85 -11.38 -0.57 9.47
N PHE A 86 -10.38 0.06 8.86
CA PHE A 86 -10.48 1.46 8.44
C PHE A 86 -11.41 1.62 7.25
N VAL A 87 -11.45 0.64 6.37
CA VAL A 87 -12.25 0.63 5.15
C VAL A 87 -13.06 -0.66 5.13
N ALA A 88 -14.33 -0.58 4.71
CA ALA A 88 -15.20 -1.76 4.68
C ALA A 88 -14.77 -2.76 3.58
N ASP A 89 -14.29 -2.24 2.44
CA ASP A 89 -13.91 -3.05 1.29
C ASP A 89 -12.99 -2.21 0.39
N TYR A 90 -12.27 -2.83 -0.52
CA TYR A 90 -11.45 -2.09 -1.50
C TYR A 90 -12.04 -2.10 -2.91
N SER A 91 -13.37 -2.21 -3.03
CA SER A 91 -14.07 -2.04 -4.29
C SER A 91 -14.00 -0.57 -4.76
N THR A 92 -14.43 -0.32 -5.99
CA THR A 92 -14.42 1.03 -6.57
C THR A 92 -15.31 2.02 -5.83
N LYS A 93 -16.19 1.56 -4.96
CA LYS A 93 -16.97 2.42 -4.08
C LYS A 93 -16.07 3.16 -3.09
N TYR A 94 -14.99 2.52 -2.63
CA TYR A 94 -14.10 3.05 -1.61
C TYR A 94 -12.74 3.46 -2.17
N TYR A 95 -12.12 2.61 -2.98
CA TYR A 95 -10.77 2.80 -3.52
C TYR A 95 -10.90 3.43 -4.91
N LYS A 96 -10.59 4.72 -5.03
CA LYS A 96 -10.89 5.52 -6.23
C LYS A 96 -9.76 5.61 -7.23
N SER A 97 -8.51 5.72 -6.79
CA SER A 97 -7.40 5.86 -7.72
C SER A 97 -6.08 5.45 -7.08
N LEU A 98 -5.11 5.16 -7.93
CA LEU A 98 -3.77 4.80 -7.54
C LEU A 98 -2.79 5.53 -8.43
N ARG A 99 -1.76 6.13 -7.81
CA ARG A 99 -0.64 6.72 -8.52
C ARG A 99 0.65 6.15 -7.96
N ILE A 100 1.54 5.71 -8.85
CA ILE A 100 2.87 5.20 -8.47
C ILE A 100 3.91 5.99 -9.27
N CYS A 101 4.87 6.61 -8.58
CA CYS A 101 5.90 7.41 -9.21
C CYS A 101 7.27 7.03 -8.65
N TYR A 102 8.24 6.84 -9.53
CA TYR A 102 9.64 6.75 -9.13
C TYR A 102 10.13 8.13 -8.67
N ASP A 103 10.85 8.19 -7.55
CA ASP A 103 11.40 9.42 -6.98
C ASP A 103 12.85 9.17 -6.57
N GLU A 104 13.79 9.68 -7.37
CA GLU A 104 15.22 9.50 -7.14
C GLU A 104 15.72 10.21 -5.86
N ASN A 105 14.95 11.15 -5.32
CA ASN A 105 15.32 11.87 -4.10
C ASN A 105 15.06 11.08 -2.82
N LEU A 106 14.31 9.98 -2.89
CA LEU A 106 14.11 9.11 -1.75
C LEU A 106 15.32 8.19 -1.57
N PRO A 107 15.60 7.74 -0.35
CA PRO A 107 16.60 6.69 -0.13
C PRO A 107 16.23 5.41 -0.86
N LYS A 108 17.22 4.63 -1.29
CA LYS A 108 16.99 3.35 -1.97
C LYS A 108 16.21 2.39 -1.07
N GLY A 109 15.22 1.72 -1.65
CA GLY A 109 14.39 0.75 -0.94
C GLY A 109 13.25 1.38 -0.14
N VAL A 110 13.06 2.69 -0.23
CA VAL A 110 12.02 3.39 0.51
C VAL A 110 10.79 3.63 -0.38
N TYR A 111 9.63 3.30 0.17
CA TYR A 111 8.32 3.52 -0.43
C TYR A 111 7.51 4.43 0.50
N VAL A 112 7.13 5.60 0.02
CA VAL A 112 6.29 6.55 0.77
C VAL A 112 4.88 6.48 0.20
N VAL A 113 3.93 6.09 1.04
CA VAL A 113 2.53 5.93 0.65
C VAL A 113 1.72 7.03 1.31
N LYS A 114 1.07 7.85 0.51
CA LYS A 114 0.12 8.83 0.99
C LYS A 114 -1.29 8.31 0.74
N ILE A 115 -2.04 8.10 1.80
CA ILE A 115 -3.45 7.68 1.76
C ILE A 115 -4.26 8.95 1.89
N LYS A 116 -4.89 9.38 0.81
CA LYS A 116 -5.78 10.55 0.82
C LYS A 116 -7.20 10.03 0.96
N TYR A 117 -7.95 10.56 1.93
CA TYR A 117 -9.25 9.98 2.25
C TYR A 117 -10.25 11.00 2.77
N ASN A 118 -11.50 10.58 2.76
CA ASN A 118 -12.61 11.25 3.43
C ASN A 118 -13.24 10.30 4.44
N ASP A 119 -13.74 10.86 5.51
CA ASP A 119 -14.48 10.09 6.53
C ASP A 119 -15.81 9.57 6.00
#